data_079b59e6b392b7ceb2cead2bc8749069
#
_entry.id   079b59e6b392b7ceb2cead2bc8749069
#
_cell.length_a   1.000
_cell.length_b   1.000
_cell.length_c   1.000
_cell.angle_alpha   90.00
_cell.angle_beta   90.00
_cell.angle_gamma   90.00
#
_symmetry.space_group_name_H-M   'P 1'
#
loop_
_entity.id
_entity.type
_entity.pdbx_description
1 polymer ?
#
loop_
_entity_poly.entity_id
_entity_poly.type
_entity_poly.pdbx_seq_one_letter_code
_entity_poly.pdbx_strand_id
1 'polypeptide(L)'
;MAFTPSTACCKPSPLLAPRASSRASPARAQALLCTPSTSAFRGLRAPLSAAPAPRRRAASSTGIVCGKVNKGSVPPSFTLKDQNGKPVSLSKFKGKPVVVYFYPADETPGCTKQACAFRDSYEKFKKAGAEVIGISGDDTASHKAFAQKYRLPYTLLSDEGNKVRKDWGVPSDLFGTLPGRQTYVLDKNSVVQYIYNNQFQPEKHIAETLKILQSL
;
A
#
# COMPACT_ATOMS: atom_id res chain seq x y z
N MET A 1 14.96 -26.09 -35.86
CA MET A 1 13.73 -25.38 -35.50
C MET A 1 14.12 -24.30 -34.51
N ALA A 2 14.21 -23.06 -34.97
CA ALA A 2 14.69 -21.94 -34.14
C ALA A 2 13.50 -21.29 -33.40
N PHE A 3 13.47 -21.35 -32.09
CA PHE A 3 12.52 -20.63 -31.24
C PHE A 3 13.01 -19.17 -31.11
N THR A 4 12.32 -18.24 -31.73
CA THR A 4 12.52 -16.81 -31.51
C THR A 4 11.81 -16.42 -30.21
N PRO A 5 12.48 -15.76 -29.24
CA PRO A 5 11.81 -15.23 -28.06
C PRO A 5 10.98 -14.00 -28.47
N SER A 6 9.67 -14.09 -28.31
CA SER A 6 8.74 -12.96 -28.48
C SER A 6 8.96 -11.96 -27.34
N THR A 7 9.70 -10.91 -27.62
CA THR A 7 9.84 -9.74 -26.76
C THR A 7 8.55 -8.92 -26.85
N ALA A 8 7.53 -9.28 -26.09
CA ALA A 8 6.34 -8.47 -25.92
C ALA A 8 6.72 -7.21 -25.13
N CYS A 9 7.27 -6.23 -25.83
CA CYS A 9 7.52 -4.90 -25.29
C CYS A 9 6.18 -4.24 -25.01
N CYS A 10 5.91 -3.89 -23.75
CA CYS A 10 4.77 -3.07 -23.34
C CYS A 10 4.80 -1.74 -24.10
N LYS A 11 4.12 -1.64 -25.24
CA LYS A 11 3.97 -0.39 -25.98
C LYS A 11 2.91 0.48 -25.31
N PRO A 12 3.18 1.75 -25.00
CA PRO A 12 2.16 2.68 -24.57
C PRO A 12 1.23 3.01 -25.73
N SER A 13 -0.09 2.92 -25.52
CA SER A 13 -1.08 3.40 -26.49
C SER A 13 -1.20 4.93 -26.39
N PRO A 14 -1.40 5.64 -27.51
CA PRO A 14 -1.53 7.09 -27.52
C PRO A 14 -2.80 7.55 -26.78
N LEU A 15 -2.65 8.59 -25.96
CA LEU A 15 -3.70 9.26 -25.20
C LEU A 15 -4.66 9.98 -26.15
N LEU A 16 -5.95 9.62 -26.13
CA LEU A 16 -7.02 10.51 -26.57
C LEU A 16 -7.29 11.54 -25.49
N ALA A 17 -7.11 12.82 -25.79
CA ALA A 17 -7.40 13.93 -24.93
C ALA A 17 -8.94 14.08 -24.72
N PRO A 18 -9.42 14.31 -23.50
CA PRO A 18 -10.81 14.68 -23.28
C PRO A 18 -11.02 16.18 -23.54
N ARG A 19 -12.01 16.45 -24.38
CA ARG A 19 -12.52 17.77 -24.75
C ARG A 19 -13.06 18.51 -23.53
N ALA A 20 -12.58 19.73 -23.32
CA ALA A 20 -13.09 20.63 -22.29
C ALA A 20 -14.55 21.02 -22.56
N SER A 21 -15.40 20.92 -21.55
CA SER A 21 -16.71 21.55 -21.49
C SER A 21 -16.75 22.45 -20.27
N SER A 22 -16.72 23.74 -20.56
CA SER A 22 -16.94 24.84 -19.63
C SER A 22 -18.43 24.96 -19.30
N ARG A 23 -18.79 25.00 -18.02
CA ARG A 23 -19.96 25.74 -17.53
C ARG A 23 -19.70 26.21 -16.10
N ALA A 24 -19.57 27.50 -15.99
CA ALA A 24 -19.65 28.26 -14.74
C ALA A 24 -21.11 28.52 -14.40
N SER A 25 -21.44 28.54 -13.13
CA SER A 25 -22.51 29.40 -12.56
C SER A 25 -22.31 29.52 -11.04
N PRO A 26 -22.53 30.74 -10.49
CA PRO A 26 -22.29 31.04 -9.08
C PRO A 26 -23.61 31.02 -8.29
N ALA A 27 -23.59 30.68 -7.03
CA ALA A 27 -24.63 30.99 -6.07
C ALA A 27 -24.09 31.12 -4.65
N ARG A 28 -23.92 32.34 -4.24
CA ARG A 28 -24.67 33.08 -3.22
C ARG A 28 -24.53 32.57 -1.79
N ALA A 29 -23.74 33.37 -1.05
CA ALA A 29 -23.61 33.39 0.40
C ALA A 29 -24.96 33.74 1.08
N GLN A 30 -25.27 33.06 2.18
CA GLN A 30 -26.13 33.59 3.22
C GLN A 30 -25.52 33.29 4.58
N ALA A 31 -25.09 34.37 5.25
CA ALA A 31 -24.72 34.40 6.64
C ALA A 31 -25.98 34.39 7.50
N LEU A 32 -26.03 33.54 8.50
CA LEU A 32 -26.97 33.61 9.60
C LEU A 32 -26.20 33.77 10.91
N LEU A 33 -26.28 35.00 11.41
CA LEU A 33 -25.88 35.35 12.77
C LEU A 33 -26.87 34.70 13.77
N CYS A 34 -26.38 33.99 14.75
CA CYS A 34 -27.11 33.66 15.96
C CYS A 34 -26.31 34.17 17.16
N THR A 35 -26.95 35.07 17.88
CA THR A 35 -26.53 35.72 19.11
C THR A 35 -26.60 34.79 20.33
N PRO A 36 -25.72 34.99 21.34
CA PRO A 36 -25.76 34.20 22.56
C PRO A 36 -26.81 34.72 23.56
N SER A 37 -27.65 33.86 24.07
CA SER A 37 -28.54 34.14 25.19
C SER A 37 -27.90 33.67 26.49
N THR A 38 -27.56 34.63 27.32
CA THR A 38 -27.15 34.43 28.73
C THR A 38 -28.39 34.11 29.57
N SER A 39 -28.38 32.97 30.24
CA SER A 39 -29.27 32.70 31.36
C SER A 39 -28.46 32.18 32.56
N ALA A 40 -28.41 33.01 33.58
CA ALA A 40 -27.82 32.73 34.86
C ALA A 40 -28.76 31.83 35.67
N PHE A 41 -28.29 30.66 36.08
CA PHE A 41 -28.94 29.89 37.14
C PHE A 41 -27.95 29.67 38.28
N ARG A 42 -28.31 30.35 39.41
CA ARG A 42 -27.69 30.21 40.73
C ARG A 42 -28.38 29.06 41.46
N GLY A 43 -27.65 28.12 42.03
CA GLY A 43 -28.25 27.25 43.03
C GLY A 43 -27.56 25.92 43.32
N LEU A 44 -27.00 25.83 44.51
CA LEU A 44 -26.84 24.68 45.37
C LEU A 44 -25.67 23.69 45.13
N ARG A 45 -24.72 23.82 46.05
CA ARG A 45 -23.64 22.88 46.32
C ARG A 45 -24.18 21.61 47.01
N ALA A 46 -23.81 20.44 46.51
CA ALA A 46 -23.74 19.22 47.25
C ALA A 46 -22.41 18.51 46.95
N PRO A 47 -21.66 18.02 47.95
CA PRO A 47 -20.45 17.28 47.72
C PRO A 47 -20.77 15.84 47.42
N LEU A 48 -20.61 15.40 46.17
CA LEU A 48 -20.65 13.99 45.80
C LEU A 48 -19.24 13.43 45.75
N SER A 49 -19.01 12.49 46.62
CA SER A 49 -17.87 11.61 46.72
C SER A 49 -17.42 11.09 45.33
N ALA A 50 -16.18 11.41 44.97
CA ALA A 50 -15.57 10.91 43.77
C ALA A 50 -15.19 9.44 43.94
N ALA A 51 -15.92 8.53 43.32
CA ALA A 51 -15.47 7.17 43.12
C ALA A 51 -14.28 7.17 42.11
N PRO A 52 -13.19 6.42 42.36
CA PRO A 52 -12.07 6.36 41.46
C PRO A 52 -12.49 5.65 40.15
N ALA A 53 -12.37 6.36 39.02
CA ALA A 53 -12.57 5.79 37.72
C ALA A 53 -11.60 4.60 37.49
N PRO A 54 -12.04 3.50 36.84
CA PRO A 54 -11.16 2.39 36.53
C PRO A 54 -10.08 2.88 35.61
N ARG A 55 -8.82 2.80 36.05
CA ARG A 55 -7.64 3.01 35.22
C ARG A 55 -7.73 2.05 34.04
N ARG A 56 -8.05 2.55 32.88
CA ARG A 56 -7.83 1.83 31.63
C ARG A 56 -6.34 1.49 31.58
N ARG A 57 -6.04 0.21 31.74
CA ARG A 57 -4.71 -0.31 31.44
C ARG A 57 -4.42 0.09 29.98
N ALA A 58 -3.48 0.99 29.83
CA ALA A 58 -2.86 1.26 28.53
C ALA A 58 -2.36 -0.10 28.03
N ALA A 59 -2.91 -0.55 26.91
CA ALA A 59 -2.35 -1.68 26.20
C ALA A 59 -0.89 -1.30 25.93
N SER A 60 0.03 -2.07 26.51
CA SER A 60 1.45 -1.92 26.28
C SER A 60 1.67 -1.99 24.78
N SER A 61 2.14 -0.90 24.21
CA SER A 61 2.73 -0.89 22.88
C SER A 61 3.89 -1.89 22.94
N THR A 62 3.64 -3.07 22.41
CA THR A 62 4.68 -4.06 22.19
C THR A 62 5.74 -3.39 21.33
N GLY A 63 6.92 -3.18 21.90
CA GLY A 63 8.03 -2.53 21.24
C GLY A 63 8.22 -3.15 19.86
N ILE A 64 8.33 -2.30 18.86
CA ILE A 64 8.66 -2.69 17.49
C ILE A 64 10.07 -3.29 17.56
N VAL A 65 10.13 -4.60 17.57
CA VAL A 65 11.37 -5.32 17.33
C VAL A 65 11.67 -5.09 15.84
N CYS A 66 12.61 -4.19 15.56
CA CYS A 66 13.16 -3.97 14.23
C CYS A 66 13.94 -5.24 13.85
N GLY A 67 13.23 -6.23 13.31
CA GLY A 67 13.75 -7.54 12.96
C GLY A 67 13.21 -7.93 11.59
N LYS A 68 14.07 -8.62 10.81
CA LYS A 68 13.70 -9.18 9.52
C LYS A 68 12.39 -9.97 9.62
N VAL A 69 11.41 -9.62 8.78
CA VAL A 69 10.14 -10.34 8.68
C VAL A 69 10.40 -11.76 8.19
N ASN A 70 9.89 -12.76 8.91
CA ASN A 70 10.05 -14.17 8.60
C ASN A 70 8.69 -14.82 8.29
N LYS A 71 8.73 -15.98 7.64
CA LYS A 71 7.54 -16.82 7.45
C LYS A 71 6.94 -17.18 8.81
N GLY A 72 5.62 -17.07 8.94
CA GLY A 72 4.87 -17.30 10.17
C GLY A 72 4.80 -16.10 11.12
N SER A 73 5.49 -14.99 10.82
CA SER A 73 5.41 -13.76 11.64
C SER A 73 4.36 -12.79 11.10
N VAL A 74 3.87 -11.93 12.00
CA VAL A 74 3.05 -10.77 11.62
C VAL A 74 4.01 -9.61 11.37
N PRO A 75 4.03 -9.03 10.15
CA PRO A 75 4.93 -7.94 9.84
C PRO A 75 4.55 -6.66 10.57
N PRO A 76 5.50 -5.72 10.78
CA PRO A 76 5.20 -4.40 11.28
C PRO A 76 4.13 -3.72 10.42
N SER A 77 3.13 -3.13 11.07
CA SER A 77 2.12 -2.35 10.37
C SER A 77 2.72 -1.05 9.84
N PHE A 78 2.22 -0.61 8.69
CA PHE A 78 2.61 0.67 8.10
C PHE A 78 1.39 1.47 7.68
N THR A 79 1.59 2.77 7.49
CA THR A 79 0.67 3.66 6.79
C THR A 79 1.48 4.49 5.81
N LEU A 80 1.24 4.29 4.52
CA LEU A 80 1.93 4.95 3.41
C LEU A 80 0.92 5.66 2.51
N LYS A 81 1.38 6.58 1.69
CA LYS A 81 0.54 7.26 0.69
C LYS A 81 0.46 6.42 -0.58
N ASP A 82 -0.73 6.31 -1.15
CA ASP A 82 -0.93 5.70 -2.47
C ASP A 82 -0.56 6.67 -3.62
N GLN A 83 -0.64 6.20 -4.85
CA GLN A 83 -0.38 6.99 -6.07
C GLN A 83 -1.33 8.20 -6.23
N ASN A 84 -2.38 8.31 -5.41
CA ASN A 84 -3.30 9.45 -5.38
C ASN A 84 -3.08 10.35 -4.15
N GLY A 85 -2.04 10.09 -3.35
CA GLY A 85 -1.72 10.81 -2.13
C GLY A 85 -2.59 10.44 -0.92
N LYS A 86 -3.45 9.41 -1.02
CA LYS A 86 -4.30 8.97 0.09
C LYS A 86 -3.53 8.05 1.03
N PRO A 87 -3.67 8.20 2.35
CA PRO A 87 -3.04 7.29 3.31
C PRO A 87 -3.69 5.90 3.24
N VAL A 88 -2.87 4.89 3.10
CA VAL A 88 -3.26 3.47 3.08
C VAL A 88 -2.47 2.74 4.15
N SER A 89 -3.18 2.07 5.06
CA SER A 89 -2.60 1.23 6.10
C SER A 89 -2.73 -0.25 5.74
N LEU A 90 -1.76 -1.06 6.16
CA LEU A 90 -1.82 -2.52 6.01
C LEU A 90 -3.10 -3.11 6.65
N SER A 91 -3.58 -2.51 7.73
CA SER A 91 -4.80 -2.95 8.43
C SER A 91 -6.08 -2.87 7.56
N LYS A 92 -6.09 -2.05 6.51
CA LYS A 92 -7.20 -1.95 5.55
C LYS A 92 -7.48 -3.28 4.83
N PHE A 93 -6.46 -4.11 4.72
CA PHE A 93 -6.52 -5.37 3.98
C PHE A 93 -6.78 -6.59 4.87
N LYS A 94 -7.00 -6.42 6.18
CA LYS A 94 -7.35 -7.52 7.08
C LYS A 94 -8.59 -8.27 6.57
N GLY A 95 -8.55 -9.58 6.68
CA GLY A 95 -9.62 -10.46 6.20
C GLY A 95 -9.46 -10.92 4.75
N LYS A 96 -8.44 -10.41 4.04
CA LYS A 96 -8.09 -10.84 2.68
C LYS A 96 -6.61 -11.23 2.62
N PRO A 97 -6.23 -12.19 1.80
CA PRO A 97 -4.83 -12.41 1.47
C PRO A 97 -4.24 -11.18 0.75
N VAL A 98 -2.98 -10.87 1.03
CA VAL A 98 -2.30 -9.72 0.44
C VAL A 98 -0.94 -10.12 -0.11
N VAL A 99 -0.64 -9.71 -1.32
CA VAL A 99 0.69 -9.81 -1.92
C VAL A 99 1.33 -8.43 -1.85
N VAL A 100 2.38 -8.31 -1.04
CA VAL A 100 3.17 -7.09 -0.92
C VAL A 100 4.50 -7.31 -1.62
N TYR A 101 4.79 -6.55 -2.68
CA TYR A 101 6.08 -6.62 -3.33
C TYR A 101 6.84 -5.31 -3.22
N PHE A 102 8.09 -5.43 -2.77
CA PHE A 102 9.05 -4.34 -2.75
C PHE A 102 9.88 -4.39 -4.02
N TYR A 103 10.06 -3.23 -4.66
CA TYR A 103 10.86 -3.10 -5.88
C TYR A 103 11.77 -1.87 -5.80
N PRO A 104 12.88 -1.84 -6.55
CA PRO A 104 13.87 -0.78 -6.47
C PRO A 104 13.37 0.62 -6.79
N ALA A 105 12.83 0.82 -7.99
CA ALA A 105 12.34 2.12 -8.45
C ALA A 105 11.41 2.00 -9.66
N ASP A 106 10.53 2.99 -9.82
CA ASP A 106 9.69 3.13 -11.00
C ASP A 106 10.52 3.25 -12.28
N GLU A 107 9.91 2.97 -13.42
CA GLU A 107 10.46 3.11 -14.78
C GLU A 107 11.76 2.31 -15.06
N THR A 108 12.29 1.57 -14.11
CA THR A 108 13.43 0.67 -14.40
C THR A 108 12.95 -0.56 -15.17
N PRO A 109 13.78 -1.11 -16.11
CA PRO A 109 13.35 -2.20 -16.99
C PRO A 109 12.85 -3.45 -16.22
N GLY A 110 13.54 -3.85 -15.16
CA GLY A 110 13.15 -5.01 -14.35
C GLY A 110 11.89 -4.77 -13.52
N CYS A 111 11.71 -3.56 -12.96
CA CYS A 111 10.52 -3.23 -12.18
C CYS A 111 9.29 -3.06 -13.08
N THR A 112 9.47 -2.48 -14.26
CA THR A 112 8.41 -2.38 -15.27
C THR A 112 7.93 -3.76 -15.73
N LYS A 113 8.87 -4.70 -16.00
CA LYS A 113 8.51 -6.08 -16.32
C LYS A 113 7.72 -6.74 -15.19
N GLN A 114 8.15 -6.57 -13.94
CA GLN A 114 7.42 -7.10 -12.78
C GLN A 114 6.02 -6.51 -12.65
N ALA A 115 5.91 -5.19 -12.74
CA ALA A 115 4.63 -4.50 -12.64
C ALA A 115 3.66 -4.93 -13.74
N CYS A 116 4.11 -5.02 -14.99
CA CYS A 116 3.31 -5.52 -16.11
C CYS A 116 2.88 -6.99 -15.90
N ALA A 117 3.77 -7.85 -15.41
CA ALA A 117 3.43 -9.25 -15.15
C ALA A 117 2.40 -9.41 -14.02
N PHE A 118 2.45 -8.57 -12.97
CA PHE A 118 1.39 -8.51 -11.96
C PHE A 118 0.08 -8.00 -12.56
N ARG A 119 0.10 -6.97 -13.40
CA ARG A 119 -1.07 -6.45 -14.10
C ARG A 119 -1.72 -7.55 -14.96
N ASP A 120 -0.95 -8.22 -15.79
CA ASP A 120 -1.45 -9.25 -16.73
C ASP A 120 -2.02 -10.47 -16.00
N SER A 121 -1.57 -10.71 -14.77
CA SER A 121 -2.07 -11.77 -13.91
C SER A 121 -3.07 -11.30 -12.86
N TYR A 122 -3.44 -10.02 -12.83
CA TYR A 122 -4.22 -9.42 -11.74
C TYR A 122 -5.59 -10.08 -11.53
N GLU A 123 -6.26 -10.48 -12.60
CA GLU A 123 -7.53 -11.20 -12.50
C GLU A 123 -7.39 -12.57 -11.80
N LYS A 124 -6.21 -13.22 -11.89
CA LYS A 124 -5.96 -14.47 -11.16
C LYS A 124 -5.82 -14.20 -9.65
N PHE A 125 -5.17 -13.09 -9.28
CA PHE A 125 -5.08 -12.66 -7.88
C PHE A 125 -6.45 -12.32 -7.31
N LYS A 126 -7.27 -11.58 -8.05
CA LYS A 126 -8.65 -11.27 -7.66
C LYS A 126 -9.51 -12.53 -7.47
N LYS A 127 -9.41 -13.50 -8.38
CA LYS A 127 -10.12 -14.78 -8.25
C LYS A 127 -9.70 -15.56 -7.01
N ALA A 128 -8.43 -15.43 -6.60
CA ALA A 128 -7.93 -15.98 -5.33
C ALA A 128 -8.33 -15.11 -4.10
N GLY A 129 -9.07 -14.01 -4.31
CA GLY A 129 -9.47 -13.08 -3.25
C GLY A 129 -8.33 -12.22 -2.71
N ALA A 130 -7.17 -12.22 -3.38
CA ALA A 130 -5.97 -11.53 -2.93
C ALA A 130 -5.86 -10.12 -3.53
N GLU A 131 -5.35 -9.19 -2.71
CA GLU A 131 -4.97 -7.84 -3.14
C GLU A 131 -3.46 -7.79 -3.44
N VAL A 132 -3.09 -6.98 -4.43
CA VAL A 132 -1.67 -6.77 -4.79
C VAL A 132 -1.28 -5.33 -4.45
N ILE A 133 -0.14 -5.17 -3.79
CA ILE A 133 0.41 -3.87 -3.36
C ILE A 133 1.88 -3.80 -3.75
N GLY A 134 2.26 -2.76 -4.49
CA GLY A 134 3.66 -2.44 -4.78
C GLY A 134 4.18 -1.36 -3.84
N ILE A 135 5.41 -1.49 -3.37
CA ILE A 135 6.06 -0.50 -2.50
C ILE A 135 7.46 -0.18 -3.03
N SER A 136 7.73 1.09 -3.25
CA SER A 136 9.08 1.59 -3.55
C SER A 136 9.37 2.89 -2.83
N GLY A 137 10.60 3.38 -2.95
CA GLY A 137 11.04 4.65 -2.37
C GLY A 137 10.67 5.89 -3.19
N ASP A 138 10.01 5.70 -4.34
CA ASP A 138 9.59 6.79 -5.21
C ASP A 138 8.42 7.59 -4.61
N ASP A 139 8.23 8.80 -5.05
CA ASP A 139 7.15 9.67 -4.60
C ASP A 139 5.79 9.30 -5.23
N THR A 140 4.72 9.88 -4.70
CA THR A 140 3.35 9.63 -5.16
C THR A 140 3.10 10.10 -6.58
N ALA A 141 3.81 11.13 -7.06
CA ALA A 141 3.66 11.66 -8.42
C ALA A 141 4.29 10.70 -9.44
N SER A 142 5.48 10.14 -9.14
CA SER A 142 6.12 9.08 -9.91
C SER A 142 5.22 7.85 -10.00
N HIS A 143 4.72 7.34 -8.87
CA HIS A 143 3.80 6.22 -8.85
C HIS A 143 2.53 6.45 -9.66
N LYS A 144 1.99 7.66 -9.63
CA LYS A 144 0.81 8.01 -10.44
C LYS A 144 1.11 7.95 -11.93
N ALA A 145 2.23 8.54 -12.35
CA ALA A 145 2.67 8.51 -13.74
C ALA A 145 2.94 7.07 -14.21
N PHE A 146 3.65 6.29 -13.39
CA PHE A 146 3.96 4.88 -13.64
C PHE A 146 2.70 4.03 -13.77
N ALA A 147 1.77 4.15 -12.80
CA ALA A 147 0.51 3.42 -12.82
C ALA A 147 -0.36 3.77 -14.04
N GLN A 148 -0.42 5.04 -14.45
CA GLN A 148 -1.15 5.49 -15.62
C GLN A 148 -0.52 4.98 -16.91
N LYS A 149 0.79 5.12 -17.06
CA LYS A 149 1.54 4.73 -18.26
C LYS A 149 1.39 3.24 -18.57
N TYR A 150 1.50 2.41 -17.54
CA TYR A 150 1.41 0.94 -17.69
C TYR A 150 0.04 0.36 -17.33
N ARG A 151 -0.95 1.21 -17.02
CA ARG A 151 -2.33 0.82 -16.69
C ARG A 151 -2.39 -0.21 -15.55
N LEU A 152 -1.68 0.06 -14.47
CA LEU A 152 -1.64 -0.84 -13.32
C LEU A 152 -2.96 -0.77 -12.54
N PRO A 153 -3.68 -1.90 -12.36
CA PRO A 153 -5.01 -1.91 -11.73
C PRO A 153 -4.97 -2.01 -10.19
N TYR A 154 -3.79 -2.01 -9.59
CA TYR A 154 -3.58 -2.19 -8.17
C TYR A 154 -2.87 -1.00 -7.53
N THR A 155 -2.74 -1.02 -6.20
CA THR A 155 -2.21 0.09 -5.42
C THR A 155 -0.68 0.08 -5.39
N LEU A 156 -0.08 1.23 -5.67
CA LEU A 156 1.33 1.52 -5.42
C LEU A 156 1.44 2.44 -4.20
N LEU A 157 2.41 2.18 -3.32
CA LEU A 157 2.61 2.91 -2.08
C LEU A 157 4.02 3.50 -2.02
N SER A 158 4.09 4.77 -1.67
CA SER A 158 5.33 5.54 -1.54
C SER A 158 5.94 5.36 -0.14
N ASP A 159 7.10 4.71 -0.06
CA ASP A 159 7.92 4.58 1.14
C ASP A 159 9.14 5.50 1.04
N GLU A 160 8.89 6.82 1.01
CA GLU A 160 9.93 7.85 0.99
C GLU A 160 10.91 7.64 2.16
N GLY A 161 12.20 7.49 1.86
CA GLY A 161 13.22 7.17 2.84
C GLY A 161 13.38 5.68 3.18
N ASN A 162 12.60 4.79 2.53
CA ASN A 162 12.71 3.33 2.67
C ASN A 162 12.58 2.82 4.13
N LYS A 163 11.71 3.45 4.91
CA LYS A 163 11.50 3.10 6.32
C LYS A 163 10.84 1.73 6.46
N VAL A 164 9.71 1.54 5.78
CA VAL A 164 8.95 0.28 5.82
C VAL A 164 9.80 -0.86 5.25
N ARG A 165 10.54 -0.60 4.17
CA ARG A 165 11.49 -1.54 3.59
C ARG A 165 12.53 -2.01 4.63
N LYS A 166 13.09 -1.08 5.42
CA LYS A 166 14.04 -1.39 6.50
C LYS A 166 13.40 -2.15 7.65
N ASP A 167 12.21 -1.71 8.08
CA ASP A 167 11.46 -2.34 9.16
C ASP A 167 11.05 -3.80 8.82
N TRP A 168 10.79 -4.08 7.54
CA TRP A 168 10.51 -5.43 7.05
C TRP A 168 11.78 -6.26 6.79
N GLY A 169 12.96 -5.65 6.87
CA GLY A 169 14.24 -6.32 6.65
C GLY A 169 14.43 -6.80 5.21
N VAL A 170 13.88 -6.05 4.23
CA VAL A 170 14.11 -6.34 2.80
C VAL A 170 15.58 -6.14 2.49
N PRO A 171 16.30 -7.16 1.99
CA PRO A 171 17.72 -7.05 1.71
C PRO A 171 17.95 -6.04 0.58
N SER A 172 19.10 -5.39 0.60
CA SER A 172 19.61 -4.63 -0.54
C SER A 172 20.55 -5.51 -1.36
N ASP A 173 20.59 -5.27 -2.66
CA ASP A 173 21.46 -5.98 -3.60
C ASP A 173 22.63 -5.10 -4.04
N LEU A 174 23.59 -5.68 -4.76
CA LEU A 174 24.79 -5.02 -5.24
C LEU A 174 25.54 -4.26 -4.12
N PHE A 175 25.91 -4.99 -3.07
CA PHE A 175 26.65 -4.44 -1.92
C PHE A 175 25.95 -3.26 -1.23
N GLY A 176 24.61 -3.27 -1.21
CA GLY A 176 23.82 -2.25 -0.53
C GLY A 176 23.46 -1.02 -1.39
N THR A 177 23.91 -0.95 -2.63
CA THR A 177 23.68 0.20 -3.52
C THR A 177 22.31 0.16 -4.19
N LEU A 178 21.76 -1.04 -4.44
CA LEU A 178 20.46 -1.21 -5.07
C LEU A 178 19.42 -1.69 -4.04
N PRO A 179 18.28 -1.00 -3.90
CA PRO A 179 17.18 -1.53 -3.10
C PRO A 179 16.72 -2.89 -3.62
N GLY A 180 16.62 -3.87 -2.72
CA GLY A 180 16.31 -5.25 -3.11
C GLY A 180 14.87 -5.43 -3.60
N ARG A 181 14.64 -6.54 -4.29
CA ARG A 181 13.35 -6.97 -4.81
C ARG A 181 12.85 -8.16 -4.01
N GLN A 182 11.82 -7.97 -3.22
CA GLN A 182 11.25 -9.04 -2.39
C GLN A 182 9.73 -9.00 -2.38
N THR A 183 9.11 -10.17 -2.41
CA THR A 183 7.66 -10.30 -2.38
C THR A 183 7.24 -11.15 -1.19
N TYR A 184 6.23 -10.68 -0.49
CA TYR A 184 5.62 -11.33 0.66
C TYR A 184 4.17 -11.72 0.31
N VAL A 185 3.77 -12.90 0.72
CA VAL A 185 2.36 -13.32 0.68
C VAL A 185 1.86 -13.41 2.11
N LEU A 186 0.83 -12.62 2.41
CA LEU A 186 0.17 -12.60 3.71
C LEU A 186 -1.19 -13.28 3.59
N ASP A 187 -1.58 -13.98 4.66
CA ASP A 187 -2.91 -14.56 4.77
C ASP A 187 -3.96 -13.53 5.25
N LYS A 188 -5.19 -14.00 5.48
CA LYS A 188 -6.32 -13.20 5.98
C LYS A 188 -6.05 -12.59 7.37
N ASN A 189 -5.15 -13.19 8.16
CA ASN A 189 -4.75 -12.73 9.48
C ASN A 189 -3.53 -11.82 9.45
N SER A 190 -3.04 -11.45 8.26
CA SER A 190 -1.82 -10.70 8.03
C SER A 190 -0.55 -11.44 8.51
N VAL A 191 -0.57 -12.77 8.56
CA VAL A 191 0.61 -13.61 8.83
C VAL A 191 1.32 -13.91 7.53
N VAL A 192 2.64 -13.76 7.51
CA VAL A 192 3.47 -14.04 6.33
C VAL A 192 3.52 -15.55 6.08
N GLN A 193 2.96 -16.00 4.98
CA GLN A 193 2.97 -17.39 4.55
C GLN A 193 4.14 -17.73 3.65
N TYR A 194 4.60 -16.75 2.87
CA TYR A 194 5.67 -16.95 1.92
C TYR A 194 6.49 -15.68 1.69
N ILE A 195 7.77 -15.86 1.45
CA ILE A 195 8.71 -14.79 1.10
C ILE A 195 9.51 -15.24 -0.11
N TYR A 196 9.51 -14.44 -1.17
CA TYR A 196 10.28 -14.70 -2.37
C TYR A 196 11.21 -13.54 -2.67
N ASN A 197 12.48 -13.85 -2.85
CA ASN A 197 13.53 -12.87 -3.18
C ASN A 197 14.24 -13.32 -4.45
N ASN A 198 14.16 -12.52 -5.50
CA ASN A 198 14.94 -12.71 -6.72
C ASN A 198 15.04 -11.39 -7.48
N GLN A 199 16.23 -10.79 -7.50
CA GLN A 199 16.46 -9.50 -8.15
C GLN A 199 16.38 -9.59 -9.67
N PHE A 200 16.86 -10.69 -10.25
CA PHE A 200 17.09 -10.82 -11.69
C PHE A 200 15.95 -11.46 -12.46
N GLN A 201 15.01 -12.11 -11.79
CA GLN A 201 13.87 -12.79 -12.41
C GLN A 201 12.54 -12.23 -11.89
N PRO A 202 12.20 -11.00 -12.28
CA PRO A 202 11.02 -10.30 -11.75
C PRO A 202 9.71 -11.03 -12.05
N GLU A 203 9.61 -11.75 -13.16
CA GLU A 203 8.41 -12.47 -13.58
C GLU A 203 8.14 -13.72 -12.73
N LYS A 204 9.18 -14.35 -12.16
CA LYS A 204 9.00 -15.52 -11.28
C LYS A 204 8.25 -15.19 -9.98
N HIS A 205 8.32 -13.93 -9.52
CA HIS A 205 7.56 -13.49 -8.34
C HIS A 205 6.07 -13.76 -8.47
N ILE A 206 5.52 -13.60 -9.68
CA ILE A 206 4.09 -13.78 -9.94
C ILE A 206 3.71 -15.25 -9.87
N ALA A 207 4.45 -16.12 -10.55
CA ALA A 207 4.18 -17.54 -10.57
C ALA A 207 4.26 -18.18 -9.18
N GLU A 208 5.31 -17.83 -8.42
CA GLU A 208 5.51 -18.35 -7.06
C GLU A 208 4.42 -17.85 -6.09
N THR A 209 4.04 -16.57 -6.17
CA THR A 209 2.98 -16.04 -5.30
C THR A 209 1.61 -16.63 -5.63
N LEU A 210 1.27 -16.82 -6.90
CA LEU A 210 0.00 -17.44 -7.31
C LEU A 210 -0.09 -18.88 -6.83
N LYS A 211 1.00 -19.66 -6.92
CA LYS A 211 1.06 -21.04 -6.44
C LYS A 211 0.73 -21.14 -4.94
N ILE A 212 1.28 -20.24 -4.15
CA ILE A 212 1.02 -20.21 -2.70
C ILE A 212 -0.41 -19.78 -2.39
N LEU A 213 -0.93 -18.76 -3.09
CA LEU A 213 -2.30 -18.29 -2.87
C LEU A 213 -3.37 -19.37 -3.16
N GLN A 214 -3.08 -20.31 -4.06
CA GLN A 214 -3.98 -21.44 -4.35
C GLN A 214 -3.98 -22.49 -3.22
N SER A 215 -3.00 -22.46 -2.33
CA SER A 215 -2.88 -23.38 -1.19
C SER A 215 -3.34 -22.77 0.14
N LEU A 216 -3.75 -21.49 0.16
CA LEU A 216 -4.28 -20.76 1.32
C LEU A 216 -5.80 -20.83 1.39
#